data_6d9ebb70cd5f77b8628528cac16696d2
#
_entry.id   6d9ebb70cd5f77b8628528cac16696d2
#
_cell.length_a   1.000
_cell.length_b   1.000
_cell.length_c   1.000
_cell.angle_alpha   90.00
_cell.angle_beta   90.00
_cell.angle_gamma   90.00
#
_symmetry.space_group_name_H-M   'P 1'
#
loop_
_entity.id
_entity.type
_entity.pdbx_description
1 polymer ?
#
loop_
_entity_poly.entity_id
_entity_poly.type
_entity_poly.pdbx_seq_one_letter_code
_entity_poly.pdbx_strand_id
1 'polypeptide(L)'
;MWNIWKVELRMSVRQHSYYMFLLFWVAVLSLLFLLQRNAAVLTEYTNMAGTIMNVVLYIIPLFMTIIGSFSIANEKENGQWKLLCTYPLDSISYVLGKMGGQFTSQLIVFTFSYGISLCIGLLMGGSFSVHWILALYVFSIVLMYFFLLIGMLVGSIIATRWQALTVSVIIWFFFIMVWPTALIAILGLVPYTLIAPLLKMAIFINPAELLRVVMVVKLDGGSVFGQSYDSIVQFFSTSSSILILALYLFIFTALCITISTLVLERKKRL
;
A
#
# COMPACT_ATOMS: atom_id res chain seq x y z
N MET A 1 -5.55 22.86 6.11
CA MET A 1 -4.81 21.58 6.06
C MET A 1 -4.54 21.00 7.46
N TRP A 2 -3.78 21.69 8.34
CA TRP A 2 -3.40 21.20 9.68
C TRP A 2 -4.58 20.84 10.59
N ASN A 3 -5.64 21.67 10.60
CA ASN A 3 -6.83 21.39 11.42
C ASN A 3 -7.60 20.16 10.93
N ILE A 4 -7.69 19.94 9.61
CA ILE A 4 -8.34 18.75 9.05
C ILE A 4 -7.55 17.49 9.43
N TRP A 5 -6.22 17.52 9.31
CA TRP A 5 -5.34 16.44 9.73
C TRP A 5 -5.55 16.06 11.20
N LYS A 6 -5.57 17.05 12.12
CA LYS A 6 -5.79 16.79 13.56
C LYS A 6 -7.17 16.19 13.85
N VAL A 7 -8.20 16.70 13.18
CA VAL A 7 -9.57 16.21 13.36
C VAL A 7 -9.68 14.77 12.87
N GLU A 8 -9.14 14.47 11.69
CA GLU A 8 -9.17 13.12 11.12
C GLU A 8 -8.44 12.12 12.01
N LEU A 9 -7.24 12.47 12.46
CA LEU A 9 -6.46 11.63 13.38
C LEU A 9 -7.22 11.37 14.70
N ARG A 10 -7.83 12.40 15.28
CA ARG A 10 -8.61 12.25 16.52
C ARG A 10 -9.87 11.40 16.32
N MET A 11 -10.55 11.56 15.18
CA MET A 11 -11.72 10.75 14.85
C MET A 11 -11.34 9.29 14.66
N SER A 12 -10.28 9.00 13.90
CA SER A 12 -9.79 7.64 13.63
C SER A 12 -9.44 6.91 14.92
N VAL A 13 -8.70 7.53 15.83
CA VAL A 13 -8.28 6.91 17.10
C VAL A 13 -9.47 6.62 18.04
N ARG A 14 -10.57 7.38 17.93
CA ARG A 14 -11.76 7.17 18.76
C ARG A 14 -12.72 6.12 18.23
N GLN A 15 -12.56 5.65 17.01
CA GLN A 15 -13.42 4.62 16.42
C GLN A 15 -13.09 3.23 16.97
N HIS A 16 -14.10 2.43 17.30
CA HIS A 16 -13.92 1.03 17.70
C HIS A 16 -13.20 0.21 16.61
N SER A 17 -13.44 0.52 15.35
CA SER A 17 -12.75 -0.10 14.21
C SER A 17 -11.23 0.03 14.27
N TYR A 18 -10.71 1.09 14.88
CA TYR A 18 -9.28 1.31 15.05
C TYR A 18 -8.62 0.23 15.93
N TYR A 19 -9.25 -0.09 17.06
CA TYR A 19 -8.75 -1.12 17.97
C TYR A 19 -8.92 -2.52 17.41
N MET A 20 -10.02 -2.79 16.70
CA MET A 20 -10.22 -4.05 16.01
C MET A 20 -9.14 -4.26 14.93
N PHE A 21 -8.77 -3.19 14.23
CA PHE A 21 -7.73 -3.23 13.22
C PHE A 21 -6.33 -3.45 13.83
N LEU A 22 -6.06 -2.85 15.00
CA LEU A 22 -4.84 -3.10 15.76
C LEU A 22 -4.75 -4.58 16.16
N LEU A 23 -5.80 -5.14 16.76
CA LEU A 23 -5.82 -6.56 17.17
C LEU A 23 -5.66 -7.49 15.97
N PHE A 24 -6.31 -7.17 14.85
CA PHE A 24 -6.17 -7.92 13.60
C PHE A 24 -4.71 -7.96 13.13
N TRP A 25 -4.03 -6.79 13.07
CA TRP A 25 -2.63 -6.74 12.64
C TRP A 25 -1.70 -7.44 13.63
N VAL A 26 -1.93 -7.32 14.94
CA VAL A 26 -1.16 -8.09 15.95
C VAL A 26 -1.32 -9.57 15.70
N ALA A 27 -2.54 -10.06 15.48
CA ALA A 27 -2.78 -11.49 15.23
C ALA A 27 -2.09 -11.99 13.95
N VAL A 28 -2.27 -11.28 12.83
CA VAL A 28 -1.70 -11.65 11.54
C VAL A 28 -0.17 -11.64 11.58
N LEU A 29 0.43 -10.54 12.06
CA LEU A 29 1.89 -10.42 12.11
C LEU A 29 2.52 -11.38 13.12
N SER A 30 1.88 -11.60 14.28
CA SER A 30 2.37 -12.59 15.25
C SER A 30 2.38 -13.98 14.66
N LEU A 31 1.32 -14.36 13.95
CA LEU A 31 1.24 -15.65 13.27
C LEU A 31 2.35 -15.78 12.21
N LEU A 32 2.61 -14.75 11.43
CA LEU A 32 3.67 -14.73 10.42
C LEU A 32 5.06 -14.86 11.05
N PHE A 33 5.34 -14.14 12.14
CA PHE A 33 6.61 -14.26 12.85
C PHE A 33 6.79 -15.63 13.55
N LEU A 34 5.71 -16.21 14.05
CA LEU A 34 5.74 -17.57 14.62
C LEU A 34 6.01 -18.64 13.56
N LEU A 35 5.46 -18.52 12.37
CA LEU A 35 5.77 -19.41 11.25
C LEU A 35 7.26 -19.38 10.88
N GLN A 36 7.90 -18.21 11.03
CA GLN A 36 9.32 -18.05 10.73
C GLN A 36 10.26 -18.59 11.82
N ARG A 37 9.76 -18.90 13.02
CA ARG A 37 10.56 -19.40 14.15
C ARG A 37 11.44 -20.60 13.80
N ASN A 38 10.94 -21.51 12.98
CA ASN A 38 11.63 -22.76 12.60
C ASN A 38 12.53 -22.59 11.36
N ALA A 39 12.58 -21.41 10.78
CA ALA A 39 13.46 -21.12 9.65
C ALA A 39 14.86 -20.74 10.18
N ALA A 40 15.92 -21.15 9.48
CA ALA A 40 17.27 -20.68 9.78
C ALA A 40 17.34 -19.14 9.74
N VAL A 41 18.27 -18.55 10.49
CA VAL A 41 18.46 -17.09 10.52
C VAL A 41 18.58 -16.57 9.09
N LEU A 42 17.57 -15.83 8.67
CA LEU A 42 17.47 -15.36 7.30
C LEU A 42 18.32 -14.11 7.14
N THR A 43 19.42 -14.25 6.46
CA THR A 43 20.23 -13.11 5.97
C THR A 43 19.82 -12.72 4.54
N GLU A 44 19.17 -13.63 3.81
CA GLU A 44 18.82 -13.51 2.40
C GLU A 44 17.35 -13.79 2.14
N TYR A 45 16.89 -13.51 0.90
CA TYR A 45 15.53 -13.85 0.47
C TYR A 45 15.35 -15.37 0.38
N THR A 46 14.47 -15.88 1.23
CA THR A 46 14.11 -17.31 1.27
C THR A 46 12.64 -17.50 0.90
N ASN A 47 12.24 -18.76 0.66
CA ASN A 47 10.82 -19.10 0.41
C ASN A 47 9.90 -18.62 1.54
N MET A 48 10.37 -18.65 2.80
CA MET A 48 9.61 -18.14 3.94
C MET A 48 9.46 -16.61 3.91
N ALA A 49 10.54 -15.89 3.66
CA ALA A 49 10.50 -14.43 3.52
C ALA A 49 9.55 -14.01 2.39
N GLY A 50 9.59 -14.72 1.26
CA GLY A 50 8.67 -14.53 0.15
C GLY A 50 7.22 -14.77 0.52
N THR A 51 6.93 -15.81 1.30
CA THR A 51 5.58 -16.10 1.77
C THR A 51 5.04 -14.98 2.65
N ILE A 52 5.82 -14.50 3.63
CA ILE A 52 5.43 -13.42 4.52
C ILE A 52 5.19 -12.13 3.72
N MET A 53 6.11 -11.80 2.81
CA MET A 53 5.98 -10.65 1.93
C MET A 53 4.70 -10.73 1.09
N ASN A 54 4.37 -11.89 0.52
CA ASN A 54 3.15 -12.09 -0.26
C ASN A 54 1.88 -11.93 0.59
N VAL A 55 1.85 -12.45 1.83
CA VAL A 55 0.70 -12.26 2.73
C VAL A 55 0.50 -10.77 3.03
N VAL A 56 1.56 -10.05 3.33
CA VAL A 56 1.54 -8.60 3.56
C VAL A 56 1.06 -7.87 2.30
N LEU A 57 1.57 -8.27 1.12
CA LEU A 57 1.19 -7.73 -0.19
C LEU A 57 -0.31 -7.95 -0.51
N TYR A 58 -0.92 -9.02 -0.03
CA TYR A 58 -2.35 -9.27 -0.24
C TYR A 58 -3.22 -8.48 0.73
N ILE A 59 -2.87 -8.47 2.00
CA ILE A 59 -3.71 -7.93 3.07
C ILE A 59 -3.66 -6.39 3.10
N ILE A 60 -2.47 -5.78 3.08
CA ILE A 60 -2.32 -4.31 3.20
C ILE A 60 -3.09 -3.56 2.11
N PRO A 61 -2.94 -3.88 0.81
CA PRO A 61 -3.65 -3.18 -0.24
C PRO A 61 -5.17 -3.25 -0.11
N LEU A 62 -5.71 -4.41 0.27
CA LEU A 62 -7.14 -4.58 0.47
C LEU A 62 -7.68 -3.61 1.52
N PHE A 63 -7.07 -3.63 2.72
CA PHE A 63 -7.53 -2.78 3.81
C PHE A 63 -7.31 -1.29 3.54
N MET A 64 -6.16 -0.93 2.97
CA MET A 64 -5.86 0.48 2.72
C MET A 64 -6.74 1.10 1.64
N THR A 65 -7.07 0.36 0.58
CA THR A 65 -8.03 0.86 -0.43
C THR A 65 -9.43 1.03 0.16
N ILE A 66 -9.89 0.10 1.00
CA ILE A 66 -11.20 0.21 1.66
C ILE A 66 -11.23 1.40 2.64
N ILE A 67 -10.23 1.52 3.51
CA ILE A 67 -10.13 2.60 4.48
C ILE A 67 -10.06 3.97 3.78
N GLY A 68 -9.21 4.09 2.77
CA GLY A 68 -9.07 5.31 1.98
C GLY A 68 -10.37 5.71 1.28
N SER A 69 -11.06 4.75 0.66
CA SER A 69 -12.31 5.01 -0.04
C SER A 69 -13.45 5.38 0.91
N PHE A 70 -13.56 4.70 2.04
CA PHE A 70 -14.57 4.97 3.07
C PHE A 70 -14.38 6.34 3.72
N SER A 71 -13.15 6.77 3.87
CA SER A 71 -12.82 8.07 4.45
C SER A 71 -13.59 9.23 3.78
N ILE A 72 -13.72 9.21 2.45
CA ILE A 72 -14.43 10.24 1.68
C ILE A 72 -15.89 9.84 1.39
N ALA A 73 -16.14 8.58 1.00
CA ALA A 73 -17.47 8.12 0.64
C ALA A 73 -18.46 8.24 1.81
N ASN A 74 -18.00 8.00 3.03
CA ASN A 74 -18.80 8.14 4.25
C ASN A 74 -19.30 9.58 4.46
N GLU A 75 -18.46 10.58 4.27
CA GLU A 75 -18.84 11.99 4.40
C GLU A 75 -19.85 12.43 3.34
N LYS A 76 -19.74 11.84 2.13
CA LYS A 76 -20.69 12.09 1.05
C LYS A 76 -22.05 11.49 1.36
N GLU A 77 -22.08 10.22 1.78
CA GLU A 77 -23.31 9.50 2.11
C GLU A 77 -24.06 10.13 3.27
N ASN A 78 -23.34 10.56 4.32
CA ASN A 78 -23.92 11.20 5.50
C ASN A 78 -24.25 12.70 5.29
N GLY A 79 -24.05 13.25 4.09
CA GLY A 79 -24.30 14.65 3.79
C GLY A 79 -23.28 15.64 4.38
N GLN A 80 -22.29 15.19 5.13
CA GLN A 80 -21.23 16.04 5.71
C GLN A 80 -20.45 16.77 4.64
N TRP A 81 -20.25 16.15 3.46
CA TRP A 81 -19.61 16.79 2.32
C TRP A 81 -20.36 18.05 1.89
N LYS A 82 -21.70 18.06 1.86
CA LYS A 82 -22.49 19.23 1.50
C LYS A 82 -22.28 20.38 2.48
N LEU A 83 -22.18 20.08 3.79
CA LEU A 83 -21.87 21.07 4.81
C LEU A 83 -20.44 21.61 4.64
N LEU A 84 -19.47 20.76 4.34
CA LEU A 84 -18.08 21.20 4.09
C LEU A 84 -17.98 22.13 2.86
N CYS A 85 -18.83 21.95 1.85
CA CYS A 85 -18.88 22.81 0.66
C CYS A 85 -19.39 24.23 0.96
N THR A 86 -20.11 24.47 2.08
CA THR A 86 -20.55 25.82 2.47
C THR A 86 -19.42 26.66 3.07
N TYR A 87 -18.35 26.04 3.53
CA TYR A 87 -17.16 26.72 4.01
C TYR A 87 -16.16 27.00 2.86
N PRO A 88 -15.39 28.08 2.95
CA PRO A 88 -14.36 28.42 1.95
C PRO A 88 -13.13 27.50 2.11
N LEU A 89 -13.33 26.18 1.93
CA LEU A 89 -12.27 25.17 1.99
C LEU A 89 -11.78 24.86 0.58
N ASP A 90 -10.47 24.92 0.39
CA ASP A 90 -9.82 24.44 -0.81
C ASP A 90 -9.85 22.92 -0.86
N SER A 91 -10.28 22.35 -1.99
CA SER A 91 -10.34 20.90 -2.20
C SER A 91 -8.99 20.23 -2.03
N ILE A 92 -7.89 20.89 -2.40
CA ILE A 92 -6.52 20.41 -2.22
C ILE A 92 -6.18 20.27 -0.72
N SER A 93 -6.46 21.35 0.06
CA SER A 93 -6.22 21.35 1.50
C SER A 93 -7.04 20.29 2.24
N TYR A 94 -8.26 20.01 1.75
CA TYR A 94 -9.11 18.94 2.27
C TYR A 94 -8.50 17.56 2.00
N VAL A 95 -8.17 17.24 0.72
CA VAL A 95 -7.63 15.94 0.34
C VAL A 95 -6.29 15.66 1.05
N LEU A 96 -5.37 16.63 1.04
CA LEU A 96 -4.07 16.50 1.71
C LEU A 96 -4.20 16.34 3.23
N GLY A 97 -5.07 17.12 3.87
CA GLY A 97 -5.30 17.03 5.31
C GLY A 97 -5.89 15.68 5.72
N LYS A 98 -6.85 15.21 4.93
CA LYS A 98 -7.51 13.93 5.15
C LYS A 98 -6.58 12.74 4.91
N MET A 99 -5.83 12.78 3.81
CA MET A 99 -4.82 11.78 3.50
C MET A 99 -3.76 11.70 4.60
N GLY A 100 -3.19 12.85 5.01
CA GLY A 100 -2.20 12.89 6.07
C GLY A 100 -2.72 12.37 7.40
N GLY A 101 -3.95 12.74 7.79
CA GLY A 101 -4.60 12.26 9.02
C GLY A 101 -4.84 10.77 9.02
N GLN A 102 -5.37 10.24 7.92
CA GLN A 102 -5.65 8.83 7.77
C GLN A 102 -4.36 8.00 7.70
N PHE A 103 -3.37 8.46 6.92
CA PHE A 103 -2.08 7.77 6.83
C PHE A 103 -1.36 7.71 8.18
N THR A 104 -1.27 8.83 8.90
CA THR A 104 -0.63 8.86 10.23
C THR A 104 -1.36 7.98 11.24
N SER A 105 -2.70 7.94 11.21
CA SER A 105 -3.50 7.06 12.05
C SER A 105 -3.17 5.59 11.80
N GLN A 106 -3.18 5.16 10.51
CA GLN A 106 -2.89 3.78 10.14
C GLN A 106 -1.43 3.40 10.40
N LEU A 107 -0.50 4.34 10.19
CA LEU A 107 0.92 4.15 10.49
C LEU A 107 1.13 3.88 11.98
N ILE A 108 0.47 4.62 12.86
CA ILE A 108 0.55 4.40 14.32
C ILE A 108 0.06 3.00 14.67
N VAL A 109 -1.13 2.59 14.19
CA VAL A 109 -1.68 1.24 14.43
C VAL A 109 -0.71 0.17 13.96
N PHE A 110 -0.23 0.28 12.72
CA PHE A 110 0.64 -0.71 12.13
C PHE A 110 1.97 -0.81 12.89
N THR A 111 2.57 0.33 13.25
CA THR A 111 3.84 0.38 14.01
C THR A 111 3.71 -0.30 15.37
N PHE A 112 2.64 0.00 16.12
CA PHE A 112 2.38 -0.66 17.41
C PHE A 112 2.13 -2.16 17.22
N SER A 113 1.31 -2.55 16.26
CA SER A 113 1.04 -3.96 15.96
C SER A 113 2.30 -4.71 15.56
N TYR A 114 3.13 -4.08 14.72
CA TYR A 114 4.40 -4.64 14.25
C TYR A 114 5.37 -4.86 15.42
N GLY A 115 5.51 -3.85 16.29
CA GLY A 115 6.37 -3.93 17.49
C GLY A 115 5.91 -5.02 18.46
N ILE A 116 4.61 -5.08 18.79
CA ILE A 116 4.04 -6.11 19.66
C ILE A 116 4.26 -7.51 19.08
N SER A 117 3.99 -7.69 17.79
CA SER A 117 4.14 -8.98 17.11
C SER A 117 5.61 -9.43 17.06
N LEU A 118 6.52 -8.48 16.85
CA LEU A 118 7.97 -8.75 16.89
C LEU A 118 8.41 -9.19 18.28
N CYS A 119 7.94 -8.52 19.34
CA CYS A 119 8.21 -8.93 20.72
C CYS A 119 7.69 -10.36 21.00
N ILE A 120 6.47 -10.70 20.55
CA ILE A 120 5.92 -12.05 20.67
C ILE A 120 6.80 -13.05 19.93
N GLY A 121 7.20 -12.78 18.70
CA GLY A 121 8.08 -13.64 17.90
C GLY A 121 9.43 -13.90 18.58
N LEU A 122 10.06 -12.86 19.14
CA LEU A 122 11.33 -12.98 19.88
C LEU A 122 11.18 -13.77 21.19
N LEU A 123 10.14 -13.51 21.98
CA LEU A 123 9.86 -14.23 23.22
C LEU A 123 9.62 -15.73 22.97
N MET A 124 9.06 -16.07 21.83
CA MET A 124 8.85 -17.46 21.42
C MET A 124 10.12 -18.13 20.83
N GLY A 125 11.27 -17.44 20.87
CA GLY A 125 12.57 -17.99 20.42
C GLY A 125 12.84 -17.84 18.93
N GLY A 126 12.16 -16.91 18.25
CA GLY A 126 12.48 -16.54 16.87
C GLY A 126 13.78 -15.74 16.80
N SER A 127 14.60 -16.01 15.80
CA SER A 127 15.79 -15.22 15.46
C SER A 127 15.56 -14.53 14.12
N PHE A 128 15.60 -13.20 14.10
CA PHE A 128 15.30 -12.41 12.91
C PHE A 128 16.48 -11.50 12.55
N SER A 129 16.81 -11.41 11.27
CA SER A 129 17.75 -10.39 10.79
C SER A 129 17.13 -9.00 10.90
N VAL A 130 17.87 -8.07 11.49
CA VAL A 130 17.44 -6.65 11.61
C VAL A 130 17.18 -6.03 10.24
N HIS A 131 18.04 -6.37 9.25
CA HIS A 131 17.88 -5.90 7.87
C HIS A 131 16.55 -6.34 7.26
N TRP A 132 16.17 -7.60 7.44
CA TRP A 132 14.91 -8.14 6.94
C TRP A 132 13.69 -7.51 7.61
N ILE A 133 13.73 -7.35 8.95
CA ILE A 133 12.65 -6.69 9.71
C ILE A 133 12.43 -5.27 9.21
N LEU A 134 13.51 -4.48 9.10
CA LEU A 134 13.42 -3.10 8.61
C LEU A 134 12.93 -3.03 7.17
N ALA A 135 13.41 -3.91 6.30
CA ALA A 135 12.99 -3.97 4.90
C ALA A 135 11.49 -4.28 4.80
N LEU A 136 10.97 -5.28 5.54
CA LEU A 136 9.55 -5.62 5.57
C LEU A 136 8.70 -4.48 6.12
N TYR A 137 9.17 -3.79 7.16
CA TYR A 137 8.48 -2.64 7.74
C TYR A 137 8.36 -1.49 6.75
N VAL A 138 9.47 -1.09 6.10
CA VAL A 138 9.49 -0.02 5.10
C VAL A 138 8.61 -0.39 3.89
N PHE A 139 8.72 -1.62 3.39
CA PHE A 139 7.87 -2.16 2.33
C PHE A 139 6.39 -2.01 2.67
N SER A 140 6.00 -2.40 3.88
CA SER A 140 4.62 -2.33 4.36
C SER A 140 4.12 -0.88 4.40
N ILE A 141 4.93 0.07 4.92
CA ILE A 141 4.56 1.50 5.01
C ILE A 141 4.36 2.10 3.62
N VAL A 142 5.26 1.84 2.68
CA VAL A 142 5.16 2.37 1.32
C VAL A 142 3.95 1.77 0.61
N LEU A 143 3.69 0.48 0.82
CA LEU A 143 2.51 -0.19 0.28
C LEU A 143 1.21 0.39 0.84
N MET A 144 1.13 0.63 2.17
CA MET A 144 0.02 1.31 2.83
C MET A 144 -0.24 2.68 2.20
N TYR A 145 0.81 3.45 1.96
CA TYR A 145 0.72 4.79 1.39
C TYR A 145 0.10 4.78 -0.02
N PHE A 146 0.60 3.93 -0.92
CA PHE A 146 0.09 3.84 -2.29
C PHE A 146 -1.37 3.43 -2.34
N PHE A 147 -1.74 2.40 -1.60
CA PHE A 147 -3.10 1.88 -1.66
C PHE A 147 -4.11 2.74 -0.90
N LEU A 148 -3.67 3.50 0.12
CA LEU A 148 -4.49 4.54 0.73
C LEU A 148 -4.80 5.67 -0.27
N LEU A 149 -3.81 6.11 -1.07
CA LEU A 149 -4.02 7.10 -2.14
C LEU A 149 -5.03 6.63 -3.18
N ILE A 150 -4.88 5.39 -3.67
CA ILE A 150 -5.82 4.78 -4.60
C ILE A 150 -7.22 4.73 -3.98
N GLY A 151 -7.33 4.31 -2.72
CA GLY A 151 -8.60 4.29 -2.00
C GLY A 151 -9.25 5.66 -1.90
N MET A 152 -8.50 6.70 -1.57
CA MET A 152 -9.03 8.07 -1.52
C MET A 152 -9.49 8.58 -2.88
N LEU A 153 -8.77 8.24 -3.95
CA LEU A 153 -9.19 8.55 -5.31
C LEU A 153 -10.53 7.88 -5.62
N VAL A 154 -10.70 6.60 -5.30
CA VAL A 154 -11.98 5.87 -5.42
C VAL A 154 -13.09 6.56 -4.63
N GLY A 155 -12.85 6.90 -3.36
CA GLY A 155 -13.80 7.62 -2.51
C GLY A 155 -14.20 8.99 -3.07
N SER A 156 -13.28 9.69 -3.78
CA SER A 156 -13.59 10.96 -4.43
C SER A 156 -14.58 10.80 -5.60
N ILE A 157 -14.54 9.68 -6.31
CA ILE A 157 -15.39 9.40 -7.46
C ILE A 157 -16.78 8.92 -7.02
N ILE A 158 -16.83 8.04 -6.02
CA ILE A 158 -18.03 7.30 -5.62
C ILE A 158 -18.86 8.07 -4.59
N ALA A 159 -20.16 7.77 -4.50
CA ALA A 159 -21.10 8.48 -3.62
C ALA A 159 -21.47 7.71 -2.35
N THR A 160 -21.53 6.38 -2.41
CA THR A 160 -22.00 5.53 -1.30
C THR A 160 -20.92 4.57 -0.80
N ARG A 161 -21.00 4.15 0.48
CA ARG A 161 -20.04 3.22 1.08
C ARG A 161 -20.03 1.85 0.39
N TRP A 162 -21.21 1.33 0.02
CA TRP A 162 -21.31 0.04 -0.65
C TRP A 162 -20.62 0.02 -2.00
N GLN A 163 -20.83 1.05 -2.81
CA GLN A 163 -20.11 1.21 -4.06
C GLN A 163 -18.60 1.37 -3.84
N ALA A 164 -18.20 2.12 -2.80
CA ALA A 164 -16.80 2.30 -2.47
C ALA A 164 -16.13 0.98 -2.10
N LEU A 165 -16.80 0.14 -1.31
CA LEU A 165 -16.32 -1.20 -0.95
C LEU A 165 -16.15 -2.07 -2.20
N THR A 166 -17.19 -2.16 -3.03
CA THR A 166 -17.18 -3.00 -4.23
C THR A 166 -16.04 -2.60 -5.17
N VAL A 167 -15.89 -1.29 -5.46
CA VAL A 167 -14.83 -0.82 -6.37
C VAL A 167 -13.45 -0.98 -5.75
N SER A 168 -13.29 -0.79 -4.44
CA SER A 168 -12.01 -1.04 -3.75
C SER A 168 -11.58 -2.50 -3.85
N VAL A 169 -12.50 -3.43 -3.67
CA VAL A 169 -12.21 -4.87 -3.81
C VAL A 169 -11.88 -5.22 -5.26
N ILE A 170 -12.59 -4.66 -6.24
CA ILE A 170 -12.30 -4.87 -7.67
C ILE A 170 -10.88 -4.37 -8.02
N ILE A 171 -10.52 -3.16 -7.57
CA ILE A 171 -9.20 -2.58 -7.81
C ILE A 171 -8.11 -3.42 -7.14
N TRP A 172 -8.32 -3.82 -5.89
CA TRP A 172 -7.39 -4.71 -5.19
C TRP A 172 -7.21 -6.04 -5.94
N PHE A 173 -8.31 -6.69 -6.32
CA PHE A 173 -8.28 -7.96 -7.04
C PHE A 173 -7.53 -7.83 -8.37
N PHE A 174 -7.78 -6.74 -9.10
CA PHE A 174 -7.11 -6.46 -10.37
C PHE A 174 -5.60 -6.28 -10.19
N PHE A 175 -5.15 -5.39 -9.29
CA PHE A 175 -3.74 -5.10 -9.13
C PHE A 175 -2.94 -6.23 -8.48
N ILE A 176 -3.55 -7.01 -7.60
CA ILE A 176 -2.84 -8.02 -6.81
C ILE A 176 -2.97 -9.42 -7.41
N MET A 177 -4.15 -9.81 -7.90
CA MET A 177 -4.42 -11.17 -8.39
C MET A 177 -4.35 -11.27 -9.91
N VAL A 178 -5.07 -10.39 -10.61
CA VAL A 178 -5.18 -10.46 -12.06
C VAL A 178 -3.90 -9.98 -12.74
N TRP A 179 -3.29 -8.92 -12.26
CA TRP A 179 -2.12 -8.30 -12.89
C TRP A 179 -0.95 -9.25 -13.11
N PRO A 180 -0.42 -9.98 -12.09
CA PRO A 180 0.70 -10.89 -12.29
C PRO A 180 0.37 -12.02 -13.27
N THR A 181 -0.83 -12.58 -13.20
CA THR A 181 -1.26 -13.67 -14.09
C THR A 181 -1.46 -13.19 -15.53
N ALA A 182 -2.06 -12.02 -15.72
CA ALA A 182 -2.21 -11.39 -17.02
C ALA A 182 -0.86 -11.06 -17.64
N LEU A 183 0.09 -10.59 -16.82
CA LEU A 183 1.44 -10.27 -17.26
C LEU A 183 2.17 -11.50 -17.79
N ILE A 184 2.11 -12.63 -17.06
CA ILE A 184 2.68 -13.91 -17.52
C ILE A 184 2.05 -14.36 -18.83
N ALA A 185 0.71 -14.27 -18.96
CA ALA A 185 0.01 -14.66 -20.18
C ALA A 185 0.39 -13.79 -21.38
N ILE A 186 0.45 -12.46 -21.20
CA ILE A 186 0.84 -11.51 -22.26
C ILE A 186 2.30 -11.74 -22.71
N LEU A 187 3.21 -11.90 -21.75
CA LEU A 187 4.64 -12.12 -22.05
C LEU A 187 4.88 -13.44 -22.79
N GLY A 188 4.02 -14.46 -22.57
CA GLY A 188 4.08 -15.74 -23.31
C GLY A 188 3.68 -15.63 -24.79
N LEU A 189 2.95 -14.57 -25.19
CA LEU A 189 2.51 -14.33 -26.56
C LEU A 189 3.47 -13.41 -27.36
N VAL A 190 4.42 -12.77 -26.69
CA VAL A 190 5.26 -11.72 -27.27
C VAL A 190 6.64 -12.27 -27.63
N PRO A 191 7.27 -11.83 -28.76
CA PRO A 191 8.63 -12.18 -29.09
C PRO A 191 9.63 -11.83 -27.98
N TYR A 192 10.63 -12.69 -27.78
CA TYR A 192 11.62 -12.56 -26.69
C TYR A 192 12.27 -11.17 -26.59
N THR A 193 12.52 -10.52 -27.72
CA THR A 193 13.13 -9.19 -27.82
C THR A 193 12.30 -8.08 -27.15
N LEU A 194 10.97 -8.24 -27.07
CA LEU A 194 10.05 -7.27 -26.52
C LEU A 194 9.67 -7.55 -25.04
N ILE A 195 10.07 -8.71 -24.52
CA ILE A 195 9.73 -9.11 -23.14
C ILE A 195 10.28 -8.09 -22.11
N ALA A 196 11.57 -7.77 -22.19
CA ALA A 196 12.21 -6.89 -21.21
C ALA A 196 11.62 -5.45 -21.17
N PRO A 197 11.40 -4.75 -22.32
CA PRO A 197 10.79 -3.42 -22.29
C PRO A 197 9.34 -3.44 -21.83
N LEU A 198 8.54 -4.43 -22.26
CA LEU A 198 7.14 -4.54 -21.82
C LEU A 198 7.04 -4.82 -20.32
N LEU A 199 7.89 -5.70 -19.81
CA LEU A 199 7.95 -6.04 -18.41
C LEU A 199 8.33 -4.82 -17.55
N LYS A 200 9.30 -4.01 -17.99
CA LYS A 200 9.64 -2.74 -17.33
C LYS A 200 8.43 -1.81 -17.25
N MET A 201 7.74 -1.58 -18.37
CA MET A 201 6.55 -0.74 -18.39
C MET A 201 5.46 -1.27 -17.45
N ALA A 202 5.17 -2.55 -17.50
CA ALA A 202 4.14 -3.18 -16.71
C ALA A 202 4.40 -3.07 -15.20
N ILE A 203 5.66 -3.21 -14.75
CA ILE A 203 6.05 -3.06 -13.35
C ILE A 203 5.79 -1.62 -12.87
N PHE A 204 6.10 -0.60 -13.67
CA PHE A 204 5.87 0.79 -13.30
C PHE A 204 4.38 1.20 -13.28
N ILE A 205 3.50 0.48 -13.98
CA ILE A 205 2.05 0.73 -13.94
C ILE A 205 1.44 0.27 -12.61
N ASN A 206 1.94 -0.85 -12.06
CA ASN A 206 1.41 -1.42 -10.83
C ASN A 206 2.33 -1.14 -9.63
N PRO A 207 1.92 -0.26 -8.68
CA PRO A 207 2.74 0.06 -7.52
C PRO A 207 3.03 -1.14 -6.62
N ALA A 208 2.14 -2.12 -6.54
CA ALA A 208 2.35 -3.34 -5.76
C ALA A 208 3.47 -4.20 -6.36
N GLU A 209 3.44 -4.38 -7.68
CA GLU A 209 4.44 -5.16 -8.40
C GLU A 209 5.80 -4.48 -8.37
N LEU A 210 5.83 -3.14 -8.54
CA LEU A 210 7.04 -2.35 -8.40
C LEU A 210 7.70 -2.55 -7.03
N LEU A 211 6.93 -2.41 -5.96
CA LEU A 211 7.43 -2.58 -4.60
C LEU A 211 7.88 -4.02 -4.32
N ARG A 212 7.15 -5.02 -4.85
CA ARG A 212 7.53 -6.42 -4.73
C ARG A 212 8.90 -6.68 -5.35
N VAL A 213 9.12 -6.22 -6.58
CA VAL A 213 10.39 -6.39 -7.29
C VAL A 213 11.53 -5.68 -6.56
N VAL A 214 11.32 -4.41 -6.15
CA VAL A 214 12.33 -3.66 -5.39
C VAL A 214 12.70 -4.36 -4.09
N MET A 215 11.72 -4.84 -3.34
CA MET A 215 11.94 -5.54 -2.08
C MET A 215 12.77 -6.82 -2.26
N VAL A 216 12.40 -7.66 -3.25
CA VAL A 216 13.11 -8.91 -3.53
C VAL A 216 14.55 -8.63 -3.96
N VAL A 217 14.77 -7.63 -4.83
CA VAL A 217 16.13 -7.25 -5.27
C VAL A 217 16.98 -6.72 -4.11
N LYS A 218 16.39 -5.93 -3.20
CA LYS A 218 17.12 -5.39 -2.03
C LYS A 218 17.41 -6.43 -0.95
N LEU A 219 16.74 -7.57 -0.99
CA LEU A 219 17.01 -8.74 -0.13
C LEU A 219 17.88 -9.80 -0.85
N ASP A 220 18.62 -9.40 -1.90
CA ASP A 220 19.49 -10.26 -2.70
C ASP A 220 18.79 -11.47 -3.35
N GLY A 221 17.45 -11.41 -3.45
CA GLY A 221 16.59 -12.43 -4.06
C GLY A 221 16.39 -12.28 -5.56
N GLY A 222 17.17 -11.44 -6.25
CA GLY A 222 16.99 -11.15 -7.68
C GLY A 222 17.02 -12.39 -8.59
N SER A 223 17.77 -13.42 -8.21
CA SER A 223 17.87 -14.68 -8.94
C SER A 223 16.55 -15.47 -9.05
N VAL A 224 15.59 -15.20 -8.16
CA VAL A 224 14.26 -15.86 -8.15
C VAL A 224 13.43 -15.51 -9.38
N PHE A 225 13.66 -14.34 -9.99
CA PHE A 225 12.87 -13.87 -11.14
C PHE A 225 13.27 -14.46 -12.50
N GLY A 226 14.43 -15.10 -12.62
CA GLY A 226 14.94 -15.65 -13.89
C GLY A 226 15.47 -14.58 -14.87
N GLN A 227 16.04 -15.05 -16.00
CA GLN A 227 16.78 -14.22 -16.97
C GLN A 227 16.00 -13.03 -17.55
N SER A 228 14.68 -13.17 -17.72
CA SER A 228 13.85 -12.09 -18.26
C SER A 228 13.84 -10.83 -17.38
N TYR A 229 14.15 -10.96 -16.10
CA TYR A 229 14.20 -9.87 -15.13
C TYR A 229 15.62 -9.31 -14.91
N ASP A 230 16.68 -9.89 -15.47
CA ASP A 230 18.07 -9.49 -15.20
C ASP A 230 18.32 -7.99 -15.40
N SER A 231 17.78 -7.42 -16.46
CA SER A 231 17.91 -5.98 -16.72
C SER A 231 17.19 -5.11 -15.66
N ILE A 232 16.15 -5.63 -15.04
CA ILE A 232 15.38 -4.94 -13.97
C ILE A 232 16.10 -5.12 -12.65
N VAL A 233 16.61 -6.30 -12.39
CA VAL A 233 17.42 -6.61 -11.19
C VAL A 233 18.65 -5.71 -11.16
N GLN A 234 19.40 -5.62 -12.26
CA GLN A 234 20.56 -4.71 -12.39
C GLN A 234 20.16 -3.25 -12.18
N PHE A 235 19.03 -2.82 -12.73
CA PHE A 235 18.52 -1.46 -12.56
C PHE A 235 18.20 -1.13 -11.09
N PHE A 236 17.55 -2.03 -10.36
CA PHE A 236 17.19 -1.82 -8.96
C PHE A 236 18.29 -2.19 -7.95
N SER A 237 19.34 -2.91 -8.33
CA SER A 237 20.51 -3.16 -7.47
C SER A 237 21.35 -1.91 -7.24
N THR A 238 21.33 -0.95 -8.17
CA THR A 238 22.09 0.29 -8.10
C THR A 238 21.54 1.21 -6.99
N SER A 239 22.40 2.01 -6.36
CA SER A 239 22.00 2.98 -5.32
C SER A 239 21.00 4.04 -5.81
N SER A 240 21.01 4.38 -7.10
CA SER A 240 20.04 5.31 -7.71
C SER A 240 18.60 4.79 -7.73
N SER A 241 18.36 3.51 -7.48
CA SER A 241 17.02 2.92 -7.43
C SER A 241 16.12 3.57 -6.37
N ILE A 242 16.68 4.02 -5.23
CA ILE A 242 15.94 4.71 -4.16
C ILE A 242 15.43 6.06 -4.65
N LEU A 243 16.24 6.80 -5.42
CA LEU A 243 15.83 8.08 -6.00
C LEU A 243 14.69 7.90 -7.02
N ILE A 244 14.78 6.84 -7.84
CA ILE A 244 13.74 6.51 -8.82
C ILE A 244 12.43 6.15 -8.11
N LEU A 245 12.50 5.36 -7.04
CA LEU A 245 11.33 5.01 -6.23
C LEU A 245 10.72 6.27 -5.57
N ALA A 246 11.54 7.17 -5.05
CA ALA A 246 11.08 8.43 -4.46
C ALA A 246 10.41 9.34 -5.51
N LEU A 247 10.98 9.44 -6.71
CA LEU A 247 10.40 10.17 -7.82
C LEU A 247 9.07 9.58 -8.27
N TYR A 248 9.01 8.26 -8.40
CA TYR A 248 7.77 7.53 -8.71
C TYR A 248 6.69 7.81 -7.66
N LEU A 249 7.03 7.71 -6.39
CA LEU A 249 6.14 8.00 -5.27
C LEU A 249 5.60 9.43 -5.33
N PHE A 250 6.48 10.41 -5.64
CA PHE A 250 6.09 11.81 -5.78
C PHE A 250 5.12 12.02 -6.96
N ILE A 251 5.44 11.49 -8.14
CA ILE A 251 4.60 11.61 -9.35
C ILE A 251 3.24 10.94 -9.12
N PHE A 252 3.23 9.74 -8.57
CA PHE A 252 1.99 9.00 -8.28
C PHE A 252 1.11 9.75 -7.28
N THR A 253 1.71 10.31 -6.23
CA THR A 253 1.02 11.13 -5.24
C THR A 253 0.40 12.38 -5.88
N ALA A 254 1.18 13.12 -6.66
CA ALA A 254 0.72 14.31 -7.34
C ALA A 254 -0.45 14.00 -8.29
N LEU A 255 -0.36 12.89 -9.02
CA LEU A 255 -1.40 12.44 -9.94
C LEU A 255 -2.70 12.07 -9.18
N CYS A 256 -2.62 11.26 -8.14
CA CYS A 256 -3.79 10.86 -7.35
C CYS A 256 -4.46 12.05 -6.66
N ILE A 257 -3.68 12.98 -6.08
CA ILE A 257 -4.21 14.16 -5.41
C ILE A 257 -4.87 15.10 -6.43
N THR A 258 -4.23 15.37 -7.56
CA THR A 258 -4.82 16.23 -8.61
C THR A 258 -6.13 15.66 -9.16
N ILE A 259 -6.20 14.38 -9.46
CA ILE A 259 -7.44 13.77 -9.93
C ILE A 259 -8.53 13.85 -8.85
N SER A 260 -8.20 13.49 -7.61
CA SER A 260 -9.14 13.53 -6.47
C SER A 260 -9.70 14.96 -6.25
N THR A 261 -8.84 15.97 -6.31
CA THR A 261 -9.24 17.37 -6.13
C THR A 261 -10.13 17.85 -7.27
N LEU A 262 -9.77 17.56 -8.52
CA LEU A 262 -10.58 17.93 -9.70
C LEU A 262 -11.98 17.31 -9.65
N VAL A 263 -12.07 16.03 -9.25
CA VAL A 263 -13.36 15.35 -9.10
C VAL A 263 -14.21 15.99 -8.01
N LEU A 264 -13.61 16.33 -6.86
CA LEU A 264 -14.33 16.96 -5.76
C LEU A 264 -14.75 18.40 -6.09
N GLU A 265 -13.93 19.18 -6.80
CA GLU A 265 -14.29 20.51 -7.26
C GLU A 265 -15.46 20.52 -8.25
N ARG A 266 -15.47 19.56 -9.19
CA ARG A 266 -16.62 19.41 -10.10
C ARG A 266 -17.89 19.10 -9.31
N LYS A 267 -17.83 18.24 -8.29
CA LYS A 267 -18.98 17.90 -7.43
C LYS A 267 -19.40 19.02 -6.49
N LYS A 268 -18.53 19.97 -6.21
CA LYS A 268 -18.84 21.17 -5.41
C LYS A 268 -19.64 22.21 -6.21
N ARG A 269 -19.50 22.20 -7.54
CA ARG A 269 -20.20 23.13 -8.45
C ARG A 269 -21.57 22.65 -8.90
N LEU A 270 -21.88 21.36 -8.71
CA LEU A 270 -23.16 20.73 -8.98
C LEU A 270 -24.05 20.73 -7.74
#